data_4050d0bfb05d0656a20807a9d7e59757
#
_entry.id   4050d0bfb05d0656a20807a9d7e59757
#
_cell.length_a   1.000
_cell.length_b   1.000
_cell.length_c   1.000
_cell.angle_alpha   90.00
_cell.angle_beta   90.00
_cell.angle_gamma   90.00
#
_symmetry.space_group_name_H-M   'P 1'
#
loop_
_entity.id
_entity.type
_entity.pdbx_description
1 polymer ?
#
loop_
_entity_poly.entity_id
_entity_poly.type
_entity_poly.pdbx_seq_one_letter_code
_entity_poly.pdbx_strand_id
1 'polypeptide(L)'
;MKSSVEQLSDTRVKITVEVPFEELKPELDQAYAALAQQVQIPGFRKGKAPRQLIDARFGRGPVLEQVVNDMLPTRYGQAIEENDIKAIGQPDVEITKIEDNEVVEFTAEVDVRPEITLPDFSAINVEVPAVTVDDAAVDEELESLRARFSTLKDHNHKLKKGEFVTLNLSASVDGEKVEEATTEGLSYEIGSGDLIDGLDEALLGQKKDDTVEFTTELANGDYQGKEAVVTAEITATKQRELPALDDEFAQLASEFDTMEELRESTKTQVETRLKNEQAANIRDEVLKAALESSDFALPNSIVEEQAHSQLHQLLGELAHDDAALNSVLESQGTTREEFEKQNREDAEKAVRTQLFLDVLAETEEPEVSQQELTDHILFTAQSYGMDPNQFIGQLQQSGQIANLFADVRRGKALAQAICRVNVKDSEGNEIDPKDYFGEEEVAEDSNDEAADQE
;
A
#
# COMPACT_ATOMS: atom_id res chain seq x y z
N MET A 1 5.19 -33.79 26.23
CA MET A 1 5.13 -32.31 26.43
C MET A 1 3.87 -31.98 27.23
N LYS A 2 3.91 -30.93 28.06
CA LYS A 2 2.72 -30.36 28.71
C LYS A 2 2.70 -28.87 28.38
N SER A 3 1.52 -28.39 27.98
CA SER A 3 1.30 -26.96 27.71
C SER A 3 0.17 -26.42 28.58
N SER A 4 0.27 -25.18 29.00
CA SER A 4 -0.79 -24.43 29.66
C SER A 4 -0.86 -23.04 29.11
N VAL A 5 -2.07 -22.50 28.98
CA VAL A 5 -2.34 -21.19 28.40
C VAL A 5 -2.96 -20.30 29.46
N GLU A 6 -2.42 -19.10 29.61
CA GLU A 6 -2.95 -18.05 30.45
C GLU A 6 -3.28 -16.85 29.57
N GLN A 7 -4.51 -16.38 29.63
CA GLN A 7 -4.95 -15.19 28.90
C GLN A 7 -4.49 -13.94 29.66
N LEU A 8 -3.63 -13.13 29.02
CA LEU A 8 -3.15 -11.87 29.59
C LEU A 8 -4.07 -10.69 29.25
N SER A 9 -4.63 -10.71 28.05
CA SER A 9 -5.62 -9.75 27.55
C SER A 9 -6.48 -10.38 26.45
N ASP A 10 -7.43 -9.62 25.89
CA ASP A 10 -8.26 -10.09 24.78
C ASP A 10 -7.44 -10.40 23.51
N THR A 11 -6.23 -9.89 23.42
CA THR A 11 -5.34 -10.00 22.26
C THR A 11 -4.00 -10.63 22.58
N ARG A 12 -3.72 -11.09 23.81
CA ARG A 12 -2.41 -11.63 24.19
C ARG A 12 -2.53 -12.79 25.16
N VAL A 13 -1.80 -13.87 24.87
CA VAL A 13 -1.73 -15.05 25.70
C VAL A 13 -0.30 -15.38 26.08
N LYS A 14 -0.14 -16.02 27.25
CA LYS A 14 1.11 -16.59 27.70
C LYS A 14 0.98 -18.11 27.70
N ILE A 15 1.83 -18.76 26.95
CA ILE A 15 1.90 -20.22 26.84
C ILE A 15 3.10 -20.69 27.65
N THR A 16 2.87 -21.53 28.62
CA THR A 16 3.95 -22.20 29.37
C THR A 16 4.07 -23.64 28.87
N VAL A 17 5.26 -24.02 28.43
CA VAL A 17 5.53 -25.33 27.86
C VAL A 17 6.61 -26.03 28.66
N GLU A 18 6.26 -27.22 29.20
CA GLU A 18 7.18 -28.12 29.91
C GLU A 18 7.51 -29.30 28.97
N VAL A 19 8.78 -29.47 28.65
CA VAL A 19 9.26 -30.57 27.81
C VAL A 19 10.14 -31.50 28.64
N PRO A 20 9.70 -32.76 28.92
CA PRO A 20 10.52 -33.72 29.58
C PRO A 20 11.80 -34.03 28.81
N PHE A 21 12.93 -34.13 29.50
CA PHE A 21 14.23 -34.33 28.87
C PHE A 21 14.30 -35.63 27.99
N GLU A 22 13.47 -36.59 28.31
CA GLU A 22 13.38 -37.85 27.54
C GLU A 22 12.88 -37.62 26.10
N GLU A 23 12.07 -36.60 25.89
CA GLU A 23 11.53 -36.26 24.59
C GLU A 23 12.53 -35.42 23.73
N LEU A 24 13.62 -34.91 24.35
CA LEU A 24 14.66 -34.11 23.70
C LEU A 24 15.84 -34.95 23.18
N LYS A 25 15.73 -36.29 23.18
CA LYS A 25 16.80 -37.19 22.70
C LYS A 25 17.22 -36.90 21.26
N PRO A 26 16.28 -36.70 20.30
CA PRO A 26 16.64 -36.42 18.91
C PRO A 26 17.44 -35.11 18.77
N GLU A 27 17.00 -34.06 19.44
CA GLU A 27 17.62 -32.73 19.44
C GLU A 27 19.01 -32.77 20.12
N LEU A 28 19.14 -33.53 21.22
CA LEU A 28 20.43 -33.81 21.85
C LEU A 28 21.40 -34.51 20.91
N ASP A 29 20.93 -35.51 20.15
CA ASP A 29 21.75 -36.25 19.21
C ASP A 29 22.24 -35.34 18.07
N GLN A 30 21.38 -34.45 17.58
CA GLN A 30 21.71 -33.45 16.58
C GLN A 30 22.68 -32.38 17.10
N ALA A 31 22.46 -31.84 18.29
CA ALA A 31 23.31 -30.84 18.92
C ALA A 31 24.74 -31.39 19.15
N TYR A 32 24.87 -32.61 19.65
CA TYR A 32 26.16 -33.27 19.76
C TYR A 32 26.84 -33.50 18.42
N ALA A 33 26.08 -33.88 17.39
CA ALA A 33 26.63 -34.08 16.03
C ALA A 33 27.11 -32.76 15.43
N ALA A 34 26.36 -31.68 15.61
CA ALA A 34 26.71 -30.34 15.15
C ALA A 34 27.96 -29.81 15.86
N LEU A 35 28.00 -29.89 17.20
CA LEU A 35 29.17 -29.50 17.99
C LEU A 35 30.40 -30.34 17.65
N ALA A 36 30.26 -31.65 17.46
CA ALA A 36 31.38 -32.49 17.04
C ALA A 36 31.99 -32.07 15.70
N GLN A 37 31.19 -31.48 14.81
CA GLN A 37 31.67 -30.94 13.53
C GLN A 37 32.34 -29.56 13.67
N GLN A 38 31.95 -28.77 14.64
CA GLN A 38 32.51 -27.43 14.87
C GLN A 38 33.82 -27.47 15.66
N VAL A 39 33.94 -28.38 16.61
CA VAL A 39 35.07 -28.46 17.51
C VAL A 39 36.15 -29.48 17.08
N GLN A 40 37.41 -29.16 17.32
CA GLN A 40 38.51 -30.08 17.08
C GLN A 40 39.01 -30.63 18.41
N ILE A 41 38.84 -31.95 18.59
CA ILE A 41 39.33 -32.66 19.81
C ILE A 41 40.59 -33.44 19.40
N PRO A 42 41.74 -33.24 20.07
CA PRO A 42 42.98 -33.99 19.78
C PRO A 42 42.75 -35.51 19.88
N GLY A 43 43.22 -36.21 18.84
CA GLY A 43 43.05 -37.66 18.73
C GLY A 43 41.81 -38.17 18.03
N PHE A 44 40.89 -37.26 17.65
CA PHE A 44 39.67 -37.61 16.90
C PHE A 44 39.50 -36.79 15.61
N ARG A 45 38.95 -37.46 14.58
CA ARG A 45 38.57 -36.78 13.37
C ARG A 45 37.33 -35.91 13.64
N LYS A 46 37.30 -34.72 13.01
CA LYS A 46 36.16 -33.78 13.08
C LYS A 46 34.83 -34.52 12.83
N GLY A 47 33.84 -34.34 13.70
CA GLY A 47 32.53 -35.03 13.64
C GLY A 47 32.50 -36.45 14.23
N LYS A 48 33.60 -36.96 14.83
CA LYS A 48 33.66 -38.31 15.42
C LYS A 48 34.10 -38.32 16.88
N ALA A 49 34.06 -37.19 17.55
CA ALA A 49 34.36 -37.09 18.98
C ALA A 49 33.24 -37.73 19.83
N PRO A 50 33.56 -38.55 20.85
CA PRO A 50 32.57 -39.07 21.78
C PRO A 50 31.96 -37.95 22.63
N ARG A 51 30.67 -38.02 22.93
CA ARG A 51 29.92 -37.03 23.73
C ARG A 51 30.60 -36.70 25.05
N GLN A 52 31.06 -37.72 25.79
CA GLN A 52 31.76 -37.55 27.06
C GLN A 52 32.99 -36.64 26.99
N LEU A 53 33.70 -36.64 25.86
CA LEU A 53 34.87 -35.78 25.66
C LEU A 53 34.46 -34.35 25.27
N ILE A 54 33.33 -34.18 24.61
CA ILE A 54 32.75 -32.85 24.34
C ILE A 54 32.33 -32.21 25.66
N ASP A 55 31.56 -32.94 26.47
CA ASP A 55 31.11 -32.49 27.79
C ASP A 55 32.25 -32.16 28.75
N ALA A 56 33.31 -33.00 28.79
CA ALA A 56 34.48 -32.79 29.63
C ALA A 56 35.26 -31.53 29.24
N ARG A 57 35.26 -31.14 27.98
CA ARG A 57 36.08 -30.03 27.47
C ARG A 57 35.32 -28.70 27.39
N PHE A 58 34.06 -28.73 26.99
CA PHE A 58 33.26 -27.55 26.71
C PHE A 58 32.13 -27.36 27.73
N GLY A 59 31.86 -28.35 28.56
CA GLY A 59 30.70 -28.42 29.44
C GLY A 59 29.42 -28.81 28.63
N ARG A 60 28.33 -28.98 29.36
CA ARG A 60 27.01 -29.26 28.74
C ARG A 60 26.25 -28.02 28.31
N GLY A 61 26.64 -26.83 28.78
CA GLY A 61 25.97 -25.58 28.47
C GLY A 61 25.74 -25.34 27.00
N PRO A 62 26.78 -25.36 26.15
CA PRO A 62 26.62 -25.15 24.71
C PRO A 62 25.74 -26.21 24.00
N VAL A 63 25.74 -27.44 24.52
CA VAL A 63 24.86 -28.50 23.98
C VAL A 63 23.41 -28.19 24.31
N LEU A 64 23.15 -27.82 25.57
CA LEU A 64 21.78 -27.49 26.02
C LEU A 64 21.25 -26.24 25.33
N GLU A 65 22.08 -25.24 25.12
CA GLU A 65 21.74 -24.01 24.39
C GLU A 65 21.30 -24.36 22.91
N GLN A 66 22.09 -25.20 22.24
CA GLN A 66 21.75 -25.66 20.90
C GLN A 66 20.44 -26.46 20.87
N VAL A 67 20.25 -27.39 21.84
CA VAL A 67 19.02 -28.18 21.98
C VAL A 67 17.81 -27.28 22.18
N VAL A 68 17.93 -26.27 23.02
CA VAL A 68 16.85 -25.31 23.28
C VAL A 68 16.50 -24.55 22.02
N ASN A 69 17.50 -24.01 21.31
CA ASN A 69 17.28 -23.27 20.07
C ASN A 69 16.62 -24.12 18.98
N ASP A 70 17.03 -25.40 18.87
CA ASP A 70 16.49 -26.31 17.84
C ASP A 70 15.07 -26.79 18.18
N MET A 71 14.74 -26.97 19.47
CA MET A 71 13.43 -27.46 19.88
C MET A 71 12.34 -26.38 19.91
N LEU A 72 12.71 -25.11 20.23
CA LEU A 72 11.74 -24.05 20.46
C LEU A 72 10.71 -23.87 19.35
N PRO A 73 11.08 -23.76 18.03
CA PRO A 73 10.09 -23.55 16.98
C PRO A 73 9.10 -24.72 16.89
N THR A 74 9.61 -25.96 17.02
CA THR A 74 8.78 -27.16 16.91
C THR A 74 7.83 -27.31 18.07
N ARG A 75 8.31 -27.11 19.31
CA ARG A 75 7.49 -27.27 20.53
C ARG A 75 6.50 -26.13 20.69
N TYR A 76 6.86 -24.92 20.29
CA TYR A 76 5.95 -23.79 20.23
C TYR A 76 4.80 -24.05 19.23
N GLY A 77 5.13 -24.49 18.00
CA GLY A 77 4.10 -24.83 17.00
C GLY A 77 3.14 -25.91 17.49
N GLN A 78 3.66 -26.99 18.14
CA GLN A 78 2.83 -28.02 18.74
C GLN A 78 1.91 -27.48 19.86
N ALA A 79 2.42 -26.57 20.68
CA ALA A 79 1.63 -25.97 21.77
C ALA A 79 0.50 -25.08 21.22
N ILE A 80 0.74 -24.35 20.13
CA ILE A 80 -0.27 -23.57 19.39
C ILE A 80 -1.38 -24.48 18.86
N GLU A 81 -1.01 -25.56 18.15
CA GLU A 81 -1.97 -26.51 17.58
C GLU A 81 -2.79 -27.22 18.65
N GLU A 82 -2.14 -27.73 19.72
CA GLU A 82 -2.81 -28.47 20.81
C GLU A 82 -3.87 -27.62 21.55
N ASN A 83 -3.65 -26.29 21.61
CA ASN A 83 -4.55 -25.37 22.32
C ASN A 83 -5.45 -24.54 21.39
N ASP A 84 -5.46 -24.81 20.08
CA ASP A 84 -6.24 -24.09 19.06
C ASP A 84 -6.06 -22.56 19.12
N ILE A 85 -4.81 -22.12 19.32
CA ILE A 85 -4.48 -20.71 19.47
C ILE A 85 -4.28 -20.08 18.09
N LYS A 86 -5.04 -19.05 17.79
CA LYS A 86 -4.86 -18.23 16.56
C LYS A 86 -3.80 -17.17 16.80
N ALA A 87 -2.54 -17.61 16.90
CA ALA A 87 -1.40 -16.71 17.11
C ALA A 87 -1.14 -15.84 15.88
N ILE A 88 -0.82 -14.58 16.13
CA ILE A 88 -0.41 -13.59 15.11
C ILE A 88 0.88 -12.91 15.57
N GLY A 89 1.74 -12.55 14.62
CA GLY A 89 3.04 -11.98 14.91
C GLY A 89 4.06 -12.98 15.48
N GLN A 90 5.15 -12.46 16.00
CA GLN A 90 6.23 -13.26 16.57
C GLN A 90 6.06 -13.41 18.08
N PRO A 91 6.28 -14.63 18.64
CA PRO A 91 6.24 -14.82 20.09
C PRO A 91 7.47 -14.21 20.77
N ASP A 92 7.27 -13.64 21.95
CA ASP A 92 8.34 -13.31 22.88
C ASP A 92 8.59 -14.54 23.77
N VAL A 93 9.75 -15.19 23.58
CA VAL A 93 10.05 -16.47 24.22
C VAL A 93 11.10 -16.30 25.30
N GLU A 94 10.77 -16.70 26.52
CA GLU A 94 11.65 -16.73 27.67
C GLU A 94 11.83 -18.16 28.18
N ILE A 95 13.08 -18.57 28.39
CA ILE A 95 13.41 -19.85 28.99
C ILE A 95 13.38 -19.70 30.51
N THR A 96 12.37 -20.30 31.14
CA THR A 96 12.18 -20.18 32.59
C THR A 96 12.96 -21.22 33.37
N LYS A 97 13.19 -22.41 32.78
CA LYS A 97 13.85 -23.49 33.48
C LYS A 97 14.62 -24.43 32.56
N ILE A 98 15.85 -24.75 32.93
CA ILE A 98 16.65 -25.83 32.31
C ILE A 98 17.21 -26.70 33.41
N GLU A 99 16.58 -27.83 33.65
CA GLU A 99 17.10 -28.86 34.55
C GLU A 99 17.60 -30.05 33.72
N ASP A 100 18.94 -30.20 33.70
CA ASP A 100 19.61 -31.22 32.90
C ASP A 100 19.17 -32.61 33.31
N ASN A 101 18.73 -33.44 32.33
CA ASN A 101 18.12 -34.77 32.45
C ASN A 101 16.76 -34.80 33.18
N GLU A 102 16.11 -33.67 33.42
CA GLU A 102 14.77 -33.59 34.03
C GLU A 102 13.76 -32.89 33.10
N VAL A 103 13.89 -31.59 32.94
CA VAL A 103 12.89 -30.81 32.21
C VAL A 103 13.51 -29.53 31.61
N VAL A 104 12.99 -29.12 30.45
CA VAL A 104 13.13 -27.77 29.90
C VAL A 104 11.78 -27.11 29.90
N GLU A 105 11.68 -25.94 30.50
CA GLU A 105 10.47 -25.13 30.54
C GLU A 105 10.75 -23.78 29.93
N PHE A 106 9.84 -23.35 29.07
CA PHE A 106 9.84 -22.02 28.47
C PHE A 106 8.44 -21.41 28.49
N THR A 107 8.39 -20.10 28.50
CA THR A 107 7.16 -19.34 28.30
C THR A 107 7.25 -18.61 26.98
N ALA A 108 6.13 -18.55 26.26
CA ALA A 108 5.99 -17.78 25.06
C ALA A 108 4.78 -16.84 25.21
N GLU A 109 5.04 -15.54 25.16
CA GLU A 109 3.98 -14.55 25.10
C GLU A 109 3.76 -14.19 23.63
N VAL A 110 2.53 -14.32 23.16
CA VAL A 110 2.19 -14.10 21.76
C VAL A 110 0.87 -13.38 21.66
N ASP A 111 0.77 -12.52 20.65
CA ASP A 111 -0.50 -11.91 20.31
C ASP A 111 -1.40 -12.91 19.60
N VAL A 112 -2.69 -12.82 19.90
CA VAL A 112 -3.71 -13.67 19.32
C VAL A 112 -4.78 -12.81 18.65
N ARG A 113 -5.38 -13.38 17.62
CA ARG A 113 -6.51 -12.73 16.97
C ARG A 113 -7.68 -12.66 17.94
N PRO A 114 -8.26 -11.45 18.16
CA PRO A 114 -9.43 -11.30 19.01
C PRO A 114 -10.65 -12.00 18.41
N GLU A 115 -11.66 -12.26 19.24
CA GLU A 115 -12.97 -12.68 18.74
C GLU A 115 -13.65 -11.49 18.07
N ILE A 116 -13.93 -11.63 16.76
CA ILE A 116 -14.58 -10.61 15.94
C ILE A 116 -15.98 -11.11 15.55
N THR A 117 -16.99 -10.36 15.98
CA THR A 117 -18.36 -10.64 15.59
C THR A 117 -18.69 -9.83 14.33
N LEU A 118 -19.01 -10.51 13.25
CA LEU A 118 -19.40 -9.87 11.99
C LEU A 118 -20.83 -9.29 12.11
N PRO A 119 -21.06 -8.09 11.54
CA PRO A 119 -22.41 -7.52 11.49
C PRO A 119 -23.29 -8.27 10.49
N ASP A 120 -24.61 -8.10 10.64
CA ASP A 120 -25.55 -8.52 9.60
C ASP A 120 -25.52 -7.51 8.45
N PHE A 121 -24.86 -7.87 7.35
CA PHE A 121 -24.72 -7.02 6.17
C PHE A 121 -26.06 -6.60 5.55
N SER A 122 -27.10 -7.42 5.69
CA SER A 122 -28.45 -7.08 5.19
C SER A 122 -29.12 -5.94 5.97
N ALA A 123 -28.66 -5.65 7.18
CA ALA A 123 -29.13 -4.55 8.01
C ALA A 123 -28.35 -3.25 7.79
N ILE A 124 -27.21 -3.31 7.09
CA ILE A 124 -26.38 -2.14 6.79
C ILE A 124 -27.04 -1.32 5.68
N ASN A 125 -27.11 -0.01 5.90
CA ASN A 125 -27.57 0.95 4.90
C ASN A 125 -26.47 2.00 4.71
N VAL A 126 -26.05 2.20 3.47
CA VAL A 126 -25.02 3.17 3.10
C VAL A 126 -25.53 4.14 2.04
N GLU A 127 -25.00 5.35 2.10
CA GLU A 127 -25.29 6.40 1.11
C GLU A 127 -23.95 6.74 0.41
N VAL A 128 -23.98 6.75 -0.91
CA VAL A 128 -22.83 7.04 -1.75
C VAL A 128 -23.11 8.24 -2.66
N PRO A 129 -22.10 8.96 -3.16
CA PRO A 129 -22.30 10.02 -4.12
C PRO A 129 -23.07 9.53 -5.36
N ALA A 130 -23.98 10.33 -5.87
CA ALA A 130 -24.64 10.01 -7.14
C ALA A 130 -23.62 10.17 -8.28
N VAL A 131 -23.53 9.14 -9.12
CA VAL A 131 -22.66 9.13 -10.31
C VAL A 131 -23.55 9.09 -11.52
N THR A 132 -23.48 10.13 -12.34
CA THR A 132 -24.24 10.22 -13.60
C THR A 132 -23.30 10.31 -14.78
N VAL A 133 -23.53 9.45 -15.77
CA VAL A 133 -22.88 9.57 -17.07
C VAL A 133 -23.73 10.55 -17.90
N ASP A 134 -23.27 11.78 -17.96
CA ASP A 134 -23.90 12.80 -18.80
C ASP A 134 -22.99 13.20 -19.97
N ASP A 135 -23.57 13.87 -20.95
CA ASP A 135 -22.81 14.38 -22.09
C ASP A 135 -21.71 15.38 -21.67
N ALA A 136 -21.87 16.04 -20.50
CA ALA A 136 -20.88 16.98 -20.00
C ALA A 136 -19.59 16.29 -19.57
N ALA A 137 -19.67 15.12 -18.93
CA ALA A 137 -18.50 14.32 -18.54
C ALA A 137 -17.73 13.81 -19.76
N VAL A 138 -18.44 13.43 -20.82
CA VAL A 138 -17.83 13.03 -22.10
C VAL A 138 -17.17 14.21 -22.79
N ASP A 139 -17.82 15.37 -22.81
CA ASP A 139 -17.27 16.59 -23.39
C ASP A 139 -16.02 17.06 -22.63
N GLU A 140 -16.00 16.96 -21.31
CA GLU A 140 -14.83 17.29 -20.48
C GLU A 140 -13.64 16.38 -20.79
N GLU A 141 -13.86 15.07 -20.95
CA GLU A 141 -12.79 14.12 -21.33
C GLU A 141 -12.27 14.40 -22.73
N LEU A 142 -13.16 14.71 -23.71
CA LEU A 142 -12.76 15.11 -25.05
C LEU A 142 -11.99 16.42 -25.07
N GLU A 143 -12.37 17.42 -24.25
CA GLU A 143 -11.61 18.68 -24.11
C GLU A 143 -10.25 18.43 -23.43
N SER A 144 -10.16 17.53 -22.47
CA SER A 144 -8.88 17.11 -21.87
C SER A 144 -7.97 16.46 -22.91
N LEU A 145 -8.51 15.54 -23.72
CA LEU A 145 -7.78 14.92 -24.82
C LEU A 145 -7.33 15.97 -25.83
N ARG A 146 -8.22 16.89 -26.22
CA ARG A 146 -7.95 18.00 -27.12
C ARG A 146 -6.83 18.92 -26.62
N ALA A 147 -6.79 19.17 -25.31
CA ALA A 147 -5.75 19.99 -24.69
C ALA A 147 -4.35 19.35 -24.83
N ARG A 148 -4.23 18.03 -24.81
CA ARG A 148 -2.97 17.30 -25.02
C ARG A 148 -2.40 17.45 -26.43
N PHE A 149 -3.26 17.63 -27.43
CA PHE A 149 -2.88 17.84 -28.84
C PHE A 149 -2.87 19.33 -29.23
N SER A 150 -2.92 20.22 -28.25
CA SER A 150 -2.83 21.66 -28.49
C SER A 150 -1.45 22.06 -29.02
N THR A 151 -1.41 23.06 -29.88
CA THR A 151 -0.17 23.67 -30.34
C THR A 151 -0.01 25.06 -29.73
N LEU A 152 1.24 25.47 -29.51
CA LEU A 152 1.55 26.80 -29.00
C LEU A 152 1.87 27.71 -30.16
N LYS A 153 1.10 28.79 -30.32
CA LYS A 153 1.26 29.79 -31.38
C LYS A 153 1.67 31.13 -30.80
N ASP A 154 2.71 31.70 -31.37
CA ASP A 154 3.19 33.02 -30.97
C ASP A 154 2.12 34.12 -31.19
N HIS A 155 2.01 35.04 -30.24
CA HIS A 155 1.14 36.19 -30.32
C HIS A 155 1.81 37.44 -29.75
N ASN A 156 1.20 38.64 -29.97
CA ASN A 156 1.70 39.90 -29.47
C ASN A 156 0.62 40.73 -28.71
N HIS A 157 -0.49 40.10 -28.32
CA HIS A 157 -1.48 40.78 -27.49
C HIS A 157 -1.10 40.69 -25.99
N LYS A 158 -1.86 41.38 -25.15
CA LYS A 158 -1.69 41.33 -23.69
C LYS A 158 -1.98 39.92 -23.16
N LEU A 159 -1.09 39.46 -22.29
CA LEU A 159 -1.15 38.17 -21.66
C LEU A 159 -2.42 37.95 -20.81
N LYS A 160 -2.99 36.77 -20.90
CA LYS A 160 -4.18 36.33 -20.17
C LYS A 160 -3.90 35.02 -19.46
N LYS A 161 -4.75 34.67 -18.51
CA LYS A 161 -4.72 33.39 -17.83
C LYS A 161 -4.89 32.24 -18.85
N GLY A 162 -4.06 31.19 -18.71
CA GLY A 162 -4.02 30.03 -19.59
C GLY A 162 -3.14 30.20 -20.84
N GLU A 163 -2.45 31.34 -21.00
CA GLU A 163 -1.47 31.56 -22.05
C GLU A 163 -0.06 31.20 -21.55
N PHE A 164 0.82 30.87 -22.48
CA PHE A 164 2.19 30.48 -22.19
C PHE A 164 3.16 31.61 -22.44
N VAL A 165 4.12 31.75 -21.56
CA VAL A 165 5.22 32.70 -21.68
C VAL A 165 6.55 31.98 -21.59
N THR A 166 7.55 32.53 -22.31
CA THR A 166 8.93 32.14 -22.05
C THR A 166 9.58 33.29 -21.29
N LEU A 167 10.14 33.00 -20.13
CA LEU A 167 10.67 33.99 -19.19
C LEU A 167 12.15 33.77 -18.94
N ASN A 168 12.85 34.91 -18.70
CA ASN A 168 14.10 34.90 -17.96
C ASN A 168 13.81 35.44 -16.57
N LEU A 169 14.06 34.64 -15.55
CA LEU A 169 13.84 35.01 -14.14
C LEU A 169 15.19 35.30 -13.49
N SER A 170 15.24 36.34 -12.68
CA SER A 170 16.36 36.60 -11.79
C SER A 170 15.87 37.17 -10.47
N ALA A 171 16.39 36.66 -9.36
CA ALA A 171 16.05 37.11 -8.02
C ALA A 171 17.23 37.83 -7.37
N SER A 172 16.93 38.83 -6.54
CA SER A 172 17.90 39.52 -5.72
C SER A 172 17.39 39.69 -4.29
N VAL A 173 18.26 39.48 -3.30
CA VAL A 173 18.00 39.69 -1.87
C VAL A 173 18.94 40.79 -1.40
N ASP A 174 18.42 41.83 -0.78
CA ASP A 174 19.20 43.02 -0.32
C ASP A 174 20.09 43.67 -1.39
N GLY A 175 19.72 43.51 -2.68
CA GLY A 175 20.47 44.03 -3.83
C GLY A 175 21.59 43.11 -4.35
N GLU A 176 21.80 41.96 -3.75
CA GLU A 176 22.71 40.94 -4.24
C GLU A 176 21.94 39.88 -5.08
N LYS A 177 22.46 39.58 -6.27
CA LYS A 177 21.85 38.61 -7.17
C LYS A 177 22.00 37.19 -6.64
N VAL A 178 20.90 36.43 -6.59
CA VAL A 178 20.88 35.01 -6.21
C VAL A 178 21.03 34.18 -7.48
N GLU A 179 22.21 33.59 -7.70
CA GLU A 179 22.49 32.80 -8.91
C GLU A 179 21.60 31.56 -9.00
N GLU A 180 21.30 30.90 -7.86
CA GLU A 180 20.45 29.69 -7.78
C GLU A 180 18.98 29.97 -8.14
N ALA A 181 18.52 31.21 -7.99
CA ALA A 181 17.18 31.65 -8.36
C ALA A 181 17.17 32.41 -9.72
N THR A 182 18.15 32.14 -10.60
CA THR A 182 18.23 32.72 -11.95
C THR A 182 18.02 31.61 -12.97
N THR A 183 17.01 31.77 -13.85
CA THR A 183 16.67 30.79 -14.89
C THR A 183 16.39 31.52 -16.20
N GLU A 184 16.92 31.02 -17.30
CA GLU A 184 16.70 31.58 -18.64
C GLU A 184 15.86 30.59 -19.49
N GLY A 185 14.96 31.16 -20.30
CA GLY A 185 14.15 30.39 -21.25
C GLY A 185 13.11 29.48 -20.61
N LEU A 186 12.64 29.78 -19.40
CA LEU A 186 11.63 29.04 -18.70
C LEU A 186 10.27 29.21 -19.37
N SER A 187 9.61 28.11 -19.72
CA SER A 187 8.23 28.11 -20.23
C SER A 187 7.26 27.98 -19.04
N TYR A 188 6.32 28.92 -18.96
CA TYR A 188 5.36 28.98 -17.85
C TYR A 188 3.94 29.24 -18.37
N GLU A 189 2.95 28.54 -17.81
CA GLU A 189 1.52 28.77 -18.07
C GLU A 189 0.98 29.76 -17.03
N ILE A 190 0.45 30.88 -17.46
CA ILE A 190 -0.09 31.92 -16.59
C ILE A 190 -1.36 31.42 -15.89
N GLY A 191 -1.34 31.46 -14.56
CA GLY A 191 -2.45 31.01 -13.73
C GLY A 191 -2.38 29.57 -13.28
N SER A 192 -1.25 28.85 -13.53
CA SER A 192 -0.97 27.53 -12.95
C SER A 192 -0.64 27.61 -11.47
N GLY A 193 0.02 28.67 -11.02
CA GLY A 193 0.45 28.85 -9.62
C GLY A 193 1.61 27.94 -9.19
N ASP A 194 2.26 27.25 -10.13
CA ASP A 194 3.21 26.17 -9.83
C ASP A 194 4.65 26.65 -9.58
N LEU A 195 4.94 27.94 -9.72
CA LEU A 195 6.32 28.39 -9.72
C LEU A 195 6.67 29.28 -8.52
N ILE A 196 6.20 30.51 -8.51
CA ILE A 196 6.54 31.54 -7.50
C ILE A 196 5.30 32.39 -7.23
N ASP A 197 5.00 32.61 -5.94
CA ASP A 197 3.89 33.50 -5.54
C ASP A 197 4.03 34.90 -6.08
N GLY A 198 2.94 35.44 -6.65
CA GLY A 198 2.89 36.76 -7.24
C GLY A 198 3.32 36.85 -8.71
N LEU A 199 3.90 35.81 -9.29
CA LEU A 199 4.31 35.77 -10.70
C LEU A 199 3.12 35.91 -11.66
N ASP A 200 2.04 35.19 -11.42
CA ASP A 200 0.84 35.27 -12.25
C ASP A 200 0.25 36.67 -12.31
N GLU A 201 0.15 37.31 -11.15
CA GLU A 201 -0.38 38.68 -11.07
C GLU A 201 0.53 39.70 -11.78
N ALA A 202 1.85 39.51 -11.67
CA ALA A 202 2.83 40.36 -12.32
C ALA A 202 2.81 40.23 -13.86
N LEU A 203 2.56 39.03 -14.37
CA LEU A 203 2.55 38.72 -15.81
C LEU A 203 1.23 39.10 -16.51
N LEU A 204 0.11 39.09 -15.79
CA LEU A 204 -1.18 39.42 -16.35
C LEU A 204 -1.22 40.83 -16.97
N GLY A 205 -1.61 40.91 -18.25
CA GLY A 205 -1.74 42.15 -18.99
C GLY A 205 -0.45 42.71 -19.60
N GLN A 206 0.68 42.05 -19.39
CA GLN A 206 1.97 42.37 -20.00
C GLN A 206 2.05 41.84 -21.43
N LYS A 207 3.14 42.12 -22.12
CA LYS A 207 3.40 41.70 -23.50
C LYS A 207 4.82 41.15 -23.63
N LYS A 208 5.09 40.59 -24.80
CA LYS A 208 6.45 40.23 -25.18
C LYS A 208 7.38 41.43 -25.08
N ASP A 209 8.62 41.18 -24.61
CA ASP A 209 9.71 42.12 -24.37
C ASP A 209 9.45 43.10 -23.19
N ASP A 210 8.36 42.91 -22.41
CA ASP A 210 8.15 43.62 -21.15
C ASP A 210 8.97 42.94 -20.03
N THR A 211 9.42 43.75 -19.08
CA THR A 211 10.11 43.31 -17.86
C THR A 211 9.26 43.72 -16.67
N VAL A 212 8.98 42.81 -15.78
CA VAL A 212 8.22 43.05 -14.55
C VAL A 212 9.04 42.72 -13.32
N GLU A 213 8.83 43.49 -12.26
CA GLU A 213 9.45 43.26 -10.96
C GLU A 213 8.35 43.05 -9.92
N PHE A 214 8.51 42.06 -9.07
CA PHE A 214 7.62 41.80 -7.95
C PHE A 214 8.42 41.23 -6.76
N THR A 215 7.82 41.30 -5.59
CA THR A 215 8.45 40.80 -4.35
C THR A 215 7.77 39.51 -3.90
N THR A 216 8.58 38.53 -3.51
CA THR A 216 8.11 37.23 -3.00
C THR A 216 9.08 36.70 -1.95
N GLU A 217 8.67 35.72 -1.20
CA GLU A 217 9.54 34.94 -0.30
C GLU A 217 10.14 33.76 -1.03
N LEU A 218 11.46 33.54 -0.90
CA LEU A 218 12.12 32.37 -1.49
C LEU A 218 11.80 31.12 -0.70
N ALA A 219 11.24 30.11 -1.36
CA ALA A 219 10.82 28.87 -0.73
C ALA A 219 12.00 27.91 -0.40
N ASN A 220 13.14 28.03 -1.12
CA ASN A 220 14.27 27.10 -1.04
C ASN A 220 15.62 27.82 -1.14
N GLY A 221 16.71 27.14 -0.79
CA GLY A 221 18.09 27.60 -0.91
C GLY A 221 18.61 28.38 0.32
N ASP A 222 19.80 28.95 0.18
CA ASP A 222 20.49 29.68 1.27
C ASP A 222 19.74 30.92 1.78
N TYR A 223 18.74 31.35 1.02
CA TYR A 223 17.92 32.54 1.32
C TYR A 223 16.45 32.18 1.61
N GLN A 224 16.16 30.95 2.00
CA GLN A 224 14.81 30.48 2.34
C GLN A 224 14.14 31.40 3.37
N GLY A 225 12.88 31.80 3.11
CA GLY A 225 12.09 32.66 3.99
C GLY A 225 12.51 34.13 3.98
N LYS A 226 13.41 34.54 3.08
CA LYS A 226 13.75 35.96 2.87
C LYS A 226 12.96 36.56 1.72
N GLU A 227 12.61 37.82 1.91
CA GLU A 227 11.98 38.62 0.88
C GLU A 227 12.96 38.88 -0.26
N ALA A 228 12.61 38.51 -1.48
CA ALA A 228 13.41 38.71 -2.68
C ALA A 228 12.66 39.54 -3.70
N VAL A 229 13.38 40.38 -4.41
CA VAL A 229 12.87 41.08 -5.60
C VAL A 229 13.16 40.19 -6.80
N VAL A 230 12.11 39.73 -7.46
CA VAL A 230 12.18 38.89 -8.67
C VAL A 230 11.92 39.76 -9.88
N THR A 231 12.84 39.73 -10.84
CA THR A 231 12.70 40.35 -12.15
C THR A 231 12.40 39.30 -13.18
N ALA A 232 11.28 39.41 -13.87
CA ALA A 232 10.87 38.53 -14.96
C ALA A 232 10.87 39.28 -16.30
N GLU A 233 11.71 38.83 -17.24
CA GLU A 233 11.76 39.34 -18.61
C GLU A 233 10.99 38.37 -19.52
N ILE A 234 10.00 38.89 -20.27
CA ILE A 234 9.16 38.11 -21.16
C ILE A 234 9.78 38.03 -22.54
N THR A 235 10.36 36.89 -22.90
CA THR A 235 11.07 36.71 -24.19
C THR A 235 10.15 36.22 -25.30
N ALA A 236 9.10 35.46 -24.97
CA ALA A 236 8.08 35.01 -25.93
C ALA A 236 6.72 34.88 -25.27
N THR A 237 5.68 35.11 -26.03
CA THR A 237 4.29 34.93 -25.61
C THR A 237 3.58 34.02 -26.58
N LYS A 238 2.92 32.95 -26.05
CA LYS A 238 2.26 31.93 -26.87
C LYS A 238 0.86 31.68 -26.33
N GLN A 239 -0.08 31.52 -27.22
CA GLN A 239 -1.42 31.03 -26.87
C GLN A 239 -1.57 29.58 -27.27
N ARG A 240 -2.35 28.85 -26.50
CA ARG A 240 -2.74 27.49 -26.82
C ARG A 240 -3.78 27.53 -27.93
N GLU A 241 -3.47 26.95 -29.07
CA GLU A 241 -4.42 26.73 -30.17
C GLU A 241 -4.89 25.26 -30.09
N LEU A 242 -6.16 25.12 -29.76
CA LEU A 242 -6.78 23.81 -29.68
C LEU A 242 -7.20 23.36 -31.08
N PRO A 243 -6.94 22.09 -31.49
CA PRO A 243 -7.46 21.57 -32.78
C PRO A 243 -8.99 21.59 -32.79
N ALA A 244 -9.60 21.64 -33.97
CA ALA A 244 -11.04 21.47 -34.08
C ALA A 244 -11.45 20.05 -33.67
N LEU A 245 -12.65 19.90 -33.10
CA LEU A 245 -13.21 18.55 -32.83
C LEU A 245 -13.90 18.04 -34.10
N ASP A 246 -13.11 17.47 -35.00
CA ASP A 246 -13.52 16.91 -36.26
C ASP A 246 -12.83 15.56 -36.52
N ASP A 247 -13.12 14.95 -37.67
CA ASP A 247 -12.57 13.64 -38.01
C ASP A 247 -11.04 13.67 -38.19
N GLU A 248 -10.43 14.82 -38.53
CA GLU A 248 -8.99 14.98 -38.59
C GLU A 248 -8.38 14.89 -37.16
N PHE A 249 -9.09 15.45 -36.18
CA PHE A 249 -8.70 15.33 -34.79
C PHE A 249 -8.84 13.89 -34.27
N ALA A 250 -9.93 13.18 -34.59
CA ALA A 250 -10.11 11.78 -34.19
C ALA A 250 -8.96 10.91 -34.69
N GLN A 251 -8.55 11.06 -35.96
CA GLN A 251 -7.43 10.33 -36.55
C GLN A 251 -6.07 10.73 -35.97
N LEU A 252 -5.93 11.97 -35.51
CA LEU A 252 -4.68 12.44 -34.88
C LEU A 252 -4.52 11.93 -33.45
N ALA A 253 -5.63 11.92 -32.69
CA ALA A 253 -5.62 11.70 -31.24
C ALA A 253 -5.91 10.25 -30.83
N SER A 254 -6.37 9.40 -31.77
CA SER A 254 -6.82 8.05 -31.50
C SER A 254 -6.64 7.12 -32.72
N GLU A 255 -7.10 5.88 -32.59
CA GLU A 255 -7.17 4.90 -33.67
C GLU A 255 -8.48 4.97 -34.52
N PHE A 256 -9.37 5.92 -34.18
CA PHE A 256 -10.68 6.05 -34.82
C PHE A 256 -10.62 6.98 -36.02
N ASP A 257 -11.45 6.69 -37.03
CA ASP A 257 -11.53 7.47 -38.27
C ASP A 257 -12.47 8.67 -38.16
N THR A 258 -13.42 8.63 -37.21
CA THR A 258 -14.47 9.67 -37.10
C THR A 258 -14.62 10.16 -35.65
N MET A 259 -15.08 11.42 -35.50
CA MET A 259 -15.42 11.98 -34.19
C MET A 259 -16.57 11.24 -33.50
N GLU A 260 -17.48 10.62 -34.24
CA GLU A 260 -18.58 9.85 -33.68
C GLU A 260 -18.04 8.58 -32.97
N GLU A 261 -17.12 7.86 -33.60
CA GLU A 261 -16.47 6.68 -33.03
C GLU A 261 -15.60 7.05 -31.80
N LEU A 262 -14.84 8.14 -31.90
CA LEU A 262 -14.06 8.64 -30.75
C LEU A 262 -14.96 9.01 -29.58
N ARG A 263 -16.09 9.70 -29.82
CA ARG A 263 -17.04 10.08 -28.79
C ARG A 263 -17.70 8.87 -28.11
N GLU A 264 -18.09 7.85 -28.88
CA GLU A 264 -18.67 6.61 -28.36
C GLU A 264 -17.66 5.84 -27.52
N SER A 265 -16.41 5.74 -27.99
CA SER A 265 -15.32 5.14 -27.21
C SER A 265 -15.04 5.91 -25.92
N THR A 266 -14.94 7.25 -25.99
CA THR A 266 -14.77 8.09 -24.81
C THR A 266 -15.92 7.93 -23.83
N LYS A 267 -17.17 7.85 -24.32
CA LYS A 267 -18.35 7.59 -23.49
C LYS A 267 -18.22 6.27 -22.75
N THR A 268 -17.84 5.19 -23.43
CA THR A 268 -17.63 3.88 -22.83
C THR A 268 -16.51 3.92 -21.77
N GLN A 269 -15.43 4.67 -22.02
CA GLN A 269 -14.35 4.85 -21.05
C GLN A 269 -14.82 5.62 -19.80
N VAL A 270 -15.58 6.70 -19.98
CA VAL A 270 -16.17 7.49 -18.89
C VAL A 270 -17.14 6.62 -18.09
N GLU A 271 -18.02 5.87 -18.74
CA GLU A 271 -18.95 4.93 -18.09
C GLU A 271 -18.19 3.91 -17.22
N THR A 272 -17.14 3.30 -17.76
CA THR A 272 -16.33 2.33 -17.05
C THR A 272 -15.61 2.97 -15.86
N ARG A 273 -15.01 4.16 -16.05
CA ARG A 273 -14.34 4.90 -14.98
C ARG A 273 -15.31 5.23 -13.85
N LEU A 274 -16.47 5.78 -14.18
CA LEU A 274 -17.49 6.16 -13.22
C LEU A 274 -18.09 4.94 -12.50
N LYS A 275 -18.27 3.81 -13.22
CA LYS A 275 -18.68 2.55 -12.60
C LYS A 275 -17.65 2.05 -11.59
N ASN A 276 -16.36 2.10 -11.92
CA ASN A 276 -15.30 1.71 -11.00
C ASN A 276 -15.20 2.64 -9.78
N GLU A 277 -15.38 3.95 -9.98
CA GLU A 277 -15.43 4.93 -8.90
C GLU A 277 -16.61 4.66 -7.97
N GLN A 278 -17.78 4.40 -8.53
CA GLN A 278 -18.97 4.04 -7.74
C GLN A 278 -18.76 2.74 -6.96
N ALA A 279 -18.13 1.73 -7.58
CA ALA A 279 -17.78 0.49 -6.89
C ALA A 279 -16.81 0.75 -5.71
N ALA A 280 -15.82 1.62 -5.89
CA ALA A 280 -14.91 2.01 -4.83
C ALA A 280 -15.64 2.72 -3.69
N ASN A 281 -16.49 3.70 -3.99
CA ASN A 281 -17.31 4.43 -3.01
C ASN A 281 -18.21 3.47 -2.22
N ILE A 282 -18.90 2.54 -2.88
CA ILE A 282 -19.75 1.54 -2.23
C ILE A 282 -18.90 0.68 -1.28
N ARG A 283 -17.79 0.17 -1.76
CA ARG A 283 -16.90 -0.68 -0.96
C ARG A 283 -16.41 0.03 0.29
N ASP A 284 -15.95 1.27 0.15
CA ASP A 284 -15.36 2.05 1.23
C ASP A 284 -16.41 2.41 2.30
N GLU A 285 -17.62 2.83 1.90
CA GLU A 285 -18.68 3.14 2.84
C GLU A 285 -19.27 1.90 3.51
N VAL A 286 -19.39 0.77 2.79
CA VAL A 286 -19.81 -0.51 3.39
C VAL A 286 -18.78 -1.02 4.39
N LEU A 287 -17.49 -1.00 4.03
CA LEU A 287 -16.41 -1.41 4.91
C LEU A 287 -16.37 -0.56 6.17
N LYS A 288 -16.48 0.75 6.03
CA LYS A 288 -16.54 1.69 7.16
C LYS A 288 -17.73 1.39 8.09
N ALA A 289 -18.94 1.25 7.54
CA ALA A 289 -20.12 0.94 8.32
C ALA A 289 -20.02 -0.42 9.03
N ALA A 290 -19.43 -1.42 8.38
CA ALA A 290 -19.21 -2.74 8.95
C ALA A 290 -18.19 -2.70 10.11
N LEU A 291 -17.10 -1.95 9.95
CA LEU A 291 -16.08 -1.77 11.00
C LEU A 291 -16.63 -0.96 12.20
N GLU A 292 -17.42 0.08 11.96
CA GLU A 292 -18.08 0.85 13.03
C GLU A 292 -19.09 0.01 13.84
N SER A 293 -19.68 -1.00 13.20
CA SER A 293 -20.59 -1.95 13.85
C SER A 293 -19.92 -3.08 14.59
N SER A 294 -18.58 -3.20 14.44
CA SER A 294 -17.77 -4.29 15.01
C SER A 294 -16.77 -3.72 16.00
N ASP A 295 -16.97 -4.00 17.29
CA ASP A 295 -16.03 -3.57 18.35
C ASP A 295 -15.16 -4.75 18.78
N PHE A 296 -13.84 -4.59 18.63
CA PHE A 296 -12.84 -5.56 19.07
C PHE A 296 -11.50 -4.89 19.37
N ALA A 297 -10.77 -5.48 20.30
CA ALA A 297 -9.45 -4.98 20.69
C ALA A 297 -8.40 -5.25 19.61
N LEU A 298 -7.43 -4.35 19.46
CA LEU A 298 -6.31 -4.55 18.54
C LEU A 298 -5.05 -4.99 19.29
N PRO A 299 -4.28 -5.96 18.76
CA PRO A 299 -2.97 -6.33 19.28
C PRO A 299 -1.98 -5.18 19.09
N ASN A 300 -1.44 -4.68 20.18
CA ASN A 300 -0.61 -3.47 20.15
C ASN A 300 0.71 -3.69 19.38
N SER A 301 1.32 -4.89 19.48
CA SER A 301 2.54 -5.19 18.75
C SER A 301 2.35 -5.21 17.23
N ILE A 302 1.19 -5.72 16.77
CA ILE A 302 0.85 -5.75 15.33
C ILE A 302 0.60 -4.33 14.81
N VAL A 303 -0.04 -3.48 15.61
CA VAL A 303 -0.23 -2.06 15.26
C VAL A 303 1.12 -1.35 15.17
N GLU A 304 2.03 -1.58 16.10
CA GLU A 304 3.38 -1.01 16.09
C GLU A 304 4.21 -1.49 14.90
N GLU A 305 4.14 -2.78 14.56
CA GLU A 305 4.81 -3.36 13.40
C GLU A 305 4.24 -2.76 12.09
N GLN A 306 2.92 -2.62 12.00
CA GLN A 306 2.26 -1.99 10.86
C GLN A 306 2.65 -0.52 10.70
N ALA A 307 2.66 0.25 11.79
CA ALA A 307 3.07 1.65 11.78
C ALA A 307 4.54 1.81 11.34
N HIS A 308 5.41 0.91 11.81
CA HIS A 308 6.81 0.88 11.40
C HIS A 308 6.97 0.54 9.91
N SER A 309 6.22 -0.45 9.43
CA SER A 309 6.23 -0.85 8.01
C SER A 309 5.74 0.29 7.11
N GLN A 310 4.66 0.98 7.48
CA GLN A 310 4.14 2.13 6.74
C GLN A 310 5.16 3.28 6.69
N LEU A 311 5.82 3.56 7.82
CA LEU A 311 6.86 4.57 7.88
C LEU A 311 8.01 4.26 6.92
N HIS A 312 8.47 3.00 6.90
CA HIS A 312 9.52 2.55 5.98
C HIS A 312 9.09 2.61 4.51
N GLN A 313 7.84 2.26 4.21
CA GLN A 313 7.31 2.33 2.85
C GLN A 313 7.22 3.77 2.35
N LEU A 314 6.83 4.71 3.22
CA LEU A 314 6.67 6.12 2.88
C LEU A 314 8.00 6.85 2.73
N LEU A 315 8.94 6.61 3.62
CA LEU A 315 10.17 7.39 3.78
C LEU A 315 11.45 6.63 3.38
N GLY A 316 11.37 5.31 3.19
CA GLY A 316 12.54 4.50 2.85
C GLY A 316 13.66 4.64 3.89
N GLU A 317 14.87 4.96 3.44
CA GLU A 317 16.03 5.14 4.32
C GLU A 317 15.92 6.36 5.24
N LEU A 318 15.11 7.37 4.88
CA LEU A 318 14.87 8.56 5.74
C LEU A 318 14.17 8.21 7.05
N ALA A 319 13.47 7.06 7.12
CA ALA A 319 12.86 6.57 8.36
C ALA A 319 13.88 6.34 9.48
N HIS A 320 15.15 6.17 9.16
CA HIS A 320 16.26 5.95 10.11
C HIS A 320 17.07 7.21 10.44
N ASP A 321 16.79 8.34 9.76
CA ASP A 321 17.48 9.62 9.98
C ASP A 321 16.54 10.64 10.64
N ASP A 322 16.59 10.71 11.95
CA ASP A 322 15.74 11.62 12.75
C ASP A 322 15.90 13.10 12.33
N ALA A 323 17.10 13.51 11.92
CA ALA A 323 17.36 14.90 11.56
C ALA A 323 16.74 15.23 10.19
N ALA A 324 16.92 14.32 9.22
CA ALA A 324 16.34 14.46 7.89
C ALA A 324 14.81 14.40 7.95
N LEU A 325 14.25 13.47 8.73
CA LEU A 325 12.81 13.36 8.93
C LEU A 325 12.21 14.64 9.52
N ASN A 326 12.80 15.16 10.59
CA ASN A 326 12.31 16.41 11.19
C ASN A 326 12.35 17.57 10.21
N SER A 327 13.42 17.69 9.40
CA SER A 327 13.52 18.75 8.39
C SER A 327 12.44 18.65 7.33
N VAL A 328 12.11 17.44 6.88
CA VAL A 328 11.02 17.22 5.90
C VAL A 328 9.66 17.57 6.51
N LEU A 329 9.38 17.12 7.73
CA LEU A 329 8.12 17.39 8.42
C LEU A 329 7.94 18.90 8.69
N GLU A 330 9.00 19.59 9.13
CA GLU A 330 8.98 21.06 9.32
C GLU A 330 8.69 21.79 8.01
N SER A 331 9.26 21.33 6.88
CA SER A 331 8.98 21.92 5.57
C SER A 331 7.53 21.73 5.13
N GLN A 332 6.85 20.69 5.63
CA GLN A 332 5.43 20.41 5.39
C GLN A 332 4.50 21.04 6.44
N GLY A 333 5.06 21.76 7.42
CA GLY A 333 4.30 22.42 8.48
C GLY A 333 3.69 21.44 9.51
N THR A 334 4.23 20.22 9.62
CA THR A 334 3.76 19.16 10.52
C THR A 334 4.81 18.88 11.59
N THR A 335 4.38 18.61 12.80
CA THR A 335 5.29 18.17 13.87
C THR A 335 5.48 16.66 13.87
N ARG A 336 6.62 16.19 14.41
CA ARG A 336 6.88 14.76 14.53
C ARG A 336 5.81 14.03 15.36
N GLU A 337 5.34 14.63 16.43
CA GLU A 337 4.30 14.05 17.28
C GLU A 337 2.98 13.88 16.54
N GLU A 338 2.58 14.86 15.73
CA GLU A 338 1.38 14.79 14.90
C GLU A 338 1.51 13.72 13.82
N PHE A 339 2.68 13.64 13.18
CA PHE A 339 2.96 12.63 12.17
C PHE A 339 2.94 11.20 12.75
N GLU A 340 3.64 10.96 13.88
CA GLU A 340 3.67 9.66 14.55
C GLU A 340 2.26 9.25 15.03
N LYS A 341 1.48 10.20 15.54
CA LYS A 341 0.10 9.98 15.94
C LYS A 341 -0.77 9.59 14.74
N GLN A 342 -0.67 10.32 13.64
CA GLN A 342 -1.42 10.02 12.41
C GLN A 342 -1.02 8.65 11.85
N ASN A 343 0.27 8.36 11.75
CA ASN A 343 0.78 7.07 11.29
C ASN A 343 0.26 5.91 12.15
N ARG A 344 0.19 6.09 13.47
CA ARG A 344 -0.39 5.10 14.39
C ARG A 344 -1.89 4.91 14.15
N GLU A 345 -2.66 6.00 14.01
CA GLU A 345 -4.10 5.95 13.73
C GLU A 345 -4.38 5.23 12.40
N ASP A 346 -3.56 5.47 11.38
CA ASP A 346 -3.67 4.81 10.09
C ASP A 346 -3.28 3.33 10.16
N ALA A 347 -2.26 2.99 10.95
CA ALA A 347 -1.89 1.60 11.24
C ALA A 347 -3.00 0.86 12.01
N GLU A 348 -3.64 1.49 13.00
CA GLU A 348 -4.78 0.92 13.72
C GLU A 348 -5.95 0.63 12.79
N LYS A 349 -6.26 1.54 11.85
CA LYS A 349 -7.29 1.32 10.82
C LYS A 349 -6.92 0.16 9.90
N ALA A 350 -5.68 0.10 9.43
CA ALA A 350 -5.20 -0.96 8.55
C ALA A 350 -5.28 -2.33 9.22
N VAL A 351 -4.78 -2.46 10.46
CA VAL A 351 -4.84 -3.71 11.23
C VAL A 351 -6.28 -4.12 11.53
N ARG A 352 -7.12 -3.16 11.93
CA ARG A 352 -8.56 -3.40 12.16
C ARG A 352 -9.24 -3.94 10.91
N THR A 353 -9.01 -3.31 9.77
CA THR A 353 -9.54 -3.73 8.48
C THR A 353 -9.07 -5.13 8.11
N GLN A 354 -7.77 -5.39 8.24
CA GLN A 354 -7.19 -6.69 7.90
C GLN A 354 -7.78 -7.83 8.74
N LEU A 355 -7.81 -7.66 10.08
CA LEU A 355 -8.35 -8.68 10.99
C LEU A 355 -9.85 -8.93 10.74
N PHE A 356 -10.62 -7.88 10.47
CA PHE A 356 -12.03 -7.99 10.12
C PHE A 356 -12.22 -8.78 8.82
N LEU A 357 -11.48 -8.44 7.78
CA LEU A 357 -11.55 -9.10 6.47
C LEU A 357 -11.05 -10.55 6.53
N ASP A 358 -10.09 -10.88 7.39
CA ASP A 358 -9.66 -12.26 7.62
C ASP A 358 -10.81 -13.12 8.18
N VAL A 359 -11.55 -12.61 9.18
CA VAL A 359 -12.70 -13.30 9.75
C VAL A 359 -13.85 -13.41 8.75
N LEU A 360 -14.07 -12.35 7.97
CA LEU A 360 -15.07 -12.37 6.90
C LEU A 360 -14.73 -13.44 5.84
N ALA A 361 -13.47 -13.50 5.40
CA ALA A 361 -13.02 -14.49 4.44
C ALA A 361 -13.07 -15.94 4.98
N GLU A 362 -12.88 -16.14 6.28
CA GLU A 362 -13.09 -17.45 6.93
C GLU A 362 -14.56 -17.83 6.99
N THR A 363 -15.46 -16.85 7.18
CA THR A 363 -16.90 -17.09 7.31
C THR A 363 -17.60 -17.30 5.97
N GLU A 364 -17.23 -16.50 4.96
CA GLU A 364 -17.82 -16.58 3.62
C GLU A 364 -17.20 -17.71 2.76
N GLU A 365 -15.98 -18.15 3.09
CA GLU A 365 -15.22 -19.21 2.40
C GLU A 365 -15.23 -19.08 0.86
N PRO A 366 -14.92 -17.88 0.30
CA PRO A 366 -14.97 -17.69 -1.14
C PRO A 366 -13.94 -18.57 -1.85
N GLU A 367 -14.36 -19.21 -2.94
CA GLU A 367 -13.46 -19.93 -3.82
C GLU A 367 -12.70 -18.94 -4.71
N VAL A 368 -11.38 -19.01 -4.69
CA VAL A 368 -10.50 -18.18 -5.53
C VAL A 368 -9.99 -19.02 -6.69
N SER A 369 -10.32 -18.64 -7.90
CA SER A 369 -9.86 -19.31 -9.12
C SER A 369 -8.42 -18.92 -9.47
N GLN A 370 -7.76 -19.76 -10.28
CA GLN A 370 -6.43 -19.41 -10.82
C GLN A 370 -6.44 -18.17 -11.70
N GLN A 371 -7.55 -17.94 -12.40
CA GLN A 371 -7.70 -16.76 -13.25
C GLN A 371 -7.72 -15.49 -12.41
N GLU A 372 -8.56 -15.42 -11.37
CA GLU A 372 -8.63 -14.26 -10.46
C GLU A 372 -7.28 -13.95 -9.82
N LEU A 373 -6.54 -14.98 -9.40
CA LEU A 373 -5.20 -14.80 -8.86
C LEU A 373 -4.24 -14.22 -9.92
N THR A 374 -4.30 -14.73 -11.15
CA THR A 374 -3.47 -14.26 -12.26
C THR A 374 -3.80 -12.81 -12.60
N ASP A 375 -5.07 -12.46 -12.71
CA ASP A 375 -5.53 -11.10 -13.01
C ASP A 375 -5.11 -10.12 -11.91
N HIS A 376 -5.20 -10.52 -10.65
CA HIS A 376 -4.72 -9.72 -9.53
C HIS A 376 -3.20 -9.52 -9.57
N ILE A 377 -2.42 -10.55 -9.91
CA ILE A 377 -0.97 -10.45 -10.10
C ILE A 377 -0.64 -9.46 -11.22
N LEU A 378 -1.33 -9.56 -12.36
CA LEU A 378 -1.12 -8.66 -13.51
C LEU A 378 -1.44 -7.21 -13.14
N PHE A 379 -2.56 -6.99 -12.48
CA PHE A 379 -2.97 -5.66 -12.02
C PHE A 379 -1.95 -5.06 -11.03
N THR A 380 -1.52 -5.86 -10.05
CA THR A 380 -0.56 -5.42 -9.04
C THR A 380 0.81 -5.12 -9.67
N ALA A 381 1.31 -5.99 -10.56
CA ALA A 381 2.55 -5.77 -11.28
C ALA A 381 2.51 -4.48 -12.11
N GLN A 382 1.39 -4.22 -12.79
CA GLN A 382 1.17 -3.01 -13.58
C GLN A 382 1.15 -1.75 -12.71
N SER A 383 0.53 -1.80 -11.53
CA SER A 383 0.48 -0.66 -10.60
C SER A 383 1.86 -0.31 -10.03
N TYR A 384 2.76 -1.30 -9.90
CA TYR A 384 4.17 -1.08 -9.55
C TYR A 384 5.07 -0.77 -10.75
N GLY A 385 4.53 -0.74 -11.98
CA GLY A 385 5.32 -0.53 -13.21
C GLY A 385 6.32 -1.67 -13.49
N MET A 386 6.05 -2.88 -13.01
CA MET A 386 6.92 -4.05 -13.12
C MET A 386 6.42 -5.01 -14.20
N ASP A 387 7.36 -5.75 -14.81
CA ASP A 387 7.00 -6.89 -15.64
C ASP A 387 6.34 -8.01 -14.81
N PRO A 388 5.20 -8.57 -15.22
CA PRO A 388 4.49 -9.58 -14.45
C PRO A 388 5.31 -10.81 -14.11
N ASN A 389 6.20 -11.27 -15.01
CA ASN A 389 7.04 -12.45 -14.76
C ASN A 389 8.13 -12.13 -13.71
N GLN A 390 8.68 -10.92 -13.73
CA GLN A 390 9.63 -10.47 -12.71
C GLN A 390 8.94 -10.37 -11.35
N PHE A 391 7.74 -9.82 -11.30
CA PHE A 391 6.94 -9.71 -10.09
C PHE A 391 6.61 -11.08 -9.49
N ILE A 392 6.15 -12.05 -10.31
CA ILE A 392 5.93 -13.44 -9.87
C ILE A 392 7.22 -14.07 -9.31
N GLY A 393 8.35 -13.86 -10.00
CA GLY A 393 9.65 -14.36 -9.54
C GLY A 393 10.04 -13.80 -8.17
N GLN A 394 9.79 -12.51 -7.92
CA GLN A 394 10.03 -11.85 -6.64
C GLN A 394 9.11 -12.40 -5.54
N LEU A 395 7.81 -12.58 -5.82
CA LEU A 395 6.84 -13.17 -4.90
C LEU A 395 7.20 -14.60 -4.50
N GLN A 396 7.70 -15.41 -5.45
CA GLN A 396 8.17 -16.76 -5.17
C GLN A 396 9.41 -16.77 -4.27
N GLN A 397 10.38 -15.89 -4.52
CA GLN A 397 11.59 -15.80 -3.72
C GLN A 397 11.34 -15.30 -2.31
N SER A 398 10.40 -14.35 -2.15
CA SER A 398 10.02 -13.80 -0.84
C SER A 398 8.98 -14.63 -0.09
N GLY A 399 8.40 -15.67 -0.71
CA GLY A 399 7.32 -16.47 -0.11
C GLY A 399 5.99 -15.75 0.04
N GLN A 400 5.78 -14.63 -0.66
CA GLN A 400 4.61 -13.75 -0.51
C GLN A 400 3.39 -14.18 -1.35
N ILE A 401 3.45 -15.27 -2.09
CA ILE A 401 2.31 -15.76 -2.88
C ILE A 401 1.10 -16.07 -1.98
N ALA A 402 1.34 -16.64 -0.78
CA ALA A 402 0.27 -16.92 0.16
C ALA A 402 -0.45 -15.65 0.65
N ASN A 403 0.29 -14.56 0.84
CA ASN A 403 -0.29 -13.27 1.23
C ASN A 403 -1.17 -12.71 0.12
N LEU A 404 -0.69 -12.76 -1.13
CA LEU A 404 -1.47 -12.33 -2.28
C LEU A 404 -2.76 -13.12 -2.45
N PHE A 405 -2.70 -14.45 -2.28
CA PHE A 405 -3.89 -15.30 -2.28
C PHE A 405 -4.89 -14.88 -1.18
N ALA A 406 -4.38 -14.59 0.03
CA ALA A 406 -5.21 -14.11 1.12
C ALA A 406 -5.86 -12.76 0.80
N ASP A 407 -5.16 -11.85 0.12
CA ASP A 407 -5.70 -10.56 -0.29
C ASP A 407 -6.84 -10.71 -1.30
N VAL A 408 -6.68 -11.56 -2.32
CA VAL A 408 -7.75 -11.88 -3.27
C VAL A 408 -8.95 -12.48 -2.56
N ARG A 409 -8.72 -13.42 -1.63
CA ARG A 409 -9.77 -14.06 -0.84
C ARG A 409 -10.53 -13.06 0.02
N ARG A 410 -9.84 -12.12 0.69
CA ARG A 410 -10.45 -11.01 1.46
C ARG A 410 -11.31 -10.12 0.58
N GLY A 411 -10.78 -9.72 -0.58
CA GLY A 411 -11.49 -8.88 -1.54
C GLY A 411 -12.77 -9.54 -2.04
N LYS A 412 -12.71 -10.84 -2.36
CA LYS A 412 -13.87 -11.61 -2.84
C LYS A 412 -14.92 -11.80 -1.72
N ALA A 413 -14.49 -12.09 -0.49
CA ALA A 413 -15.40 -12.18 0.65
C ALA A 413 -16.14 -10.87 0.91
N LEU A 414 -15.43 -9.75 0.83
CA LEU A 414 -16.03 -8.43 0.97
C LEU A 414 -17.02 -8.15 -0.17
N ALA A 415 -16.69 -8.47 -1.42
CA ALA A 415 -17.59 -8.30 -2.56
C ALA A 415 -18.91 -9.09 -2.38
N GLN A 416 -18.82 -10.35 -1.93
CA GLN A 416 -20.01 -11.15 -1.61
C GLN A 416 -20.85 -10.59 -0.47
N ALA A 417 -20.21 -10.03 0.56
CA ALA A 417 -20.90 -9.36 1.67
C ALA A 417 -21.59 -8.08 1.22
N ILE A 418 -20.94 -7.26 0.37
CA ILE A 418 -21.48 -6.02 -0.20
C ILE A 418 -22.77 -6.30 -0.99
N CYS A 419 -22.86 -7.40 -1.72
CA CYS A 419 -24.06 -7.78 -2.48
C CYS A 419 -25.33 -7.93 -1.61
N ARG A 420 -25.21 -7.93 -0.28
CA ARG A 420 -26.33 -8.04 0.68
C ARG A 420 -26.71 -6.71 1.34
N VAL A 421 -25.93 -5.66 1.09
CA VAL A 421 -26.11 -4.33 1.72
C VAL A 421 -27.13 -3.51 0.96
N ASN A 422 -27.86 -2.65 1.67
CA ASN A 422 -28.76 -1.69 1.05
C ASN A 422 -28.01 -0.40 0.73
N VAL A 423 -27.83 -0.11 -0.55
CA VAL A 423 -27.09 1.06 -1.03
C VAL A 423 -28.05 2.06 -1.67
N LYS A 424 -27.89 3.34 -1.36
CA LYS A 424 -28.59 4.46 -1.99
C LYS A 424 -27.58 5.52 -2.41
N ASP A 425 -27.92 6.24 -3.47
CA ASP A 425 -27.16 7.43 -3.83
C ASP A 425 -27.63 8.67 -3.05
N SER A 426 -26.88 9.75 -3.16
CA SER A 426 -27.20 11.05 -2.53
C SER A 426 -28.49 11.70 -3.04
N GLU A 427 -29.08 11.20 -4.13
CA GLU A 427 -30.36 11.62 -4.69
C GLU A 427 -31.52 10.74 -4.17
N GLY A 428 -31.21 9.66 -3.45
CA GLY A 428 -32.16 8.72 -2.86
C GLY A 428 -32.54 7.55 -3.77
N ASN A 429 -31.87 7.38 -4.91
CA ASN A 429 -32.08 6.22 -5.77
C ASN A 429 -31.45 4.98 -5.15
N GLU A 430 -32.12 3.83 -5.28
CA GLU A 430 -31.58 2.54 -4.85
C GLU A 430 -30.56 2.05 -5.89
N ILE A 431 -29.40 1.61 -5.41
CA ILE A 431 -28.34 1.01 -6.22
C ILE A 431 -28.26 -0.47 -5.87
N ASP A 432 -28.33 -1.36 -6.88
CA ASP A 432 -28.09 -2.78 -6.66
C ASP A 432 -26.57 -3.04 -6.64
N PRO A 433 -25.98 -3.43 -5.50
CA PRO A 433 -24.54 -3.73 -5.43
C PRO A 433 -24.10 -4.86 -6.37
N LYS A 434 -25.02 -5.73 -6.78
CA LYS A 434 -24.70 -6.83 -7.68
C LYS A 434 -24.30 -6.37 -9.09
N ASP A 435 -24.71 -5.18 -9.50
CA ASP A 435 -24.29 -4.59 -10.78
C ASP A 435 -22.80 -4.24 -10.80
N TYR A 436 -22.18 -4.17 -9.61
CA TYR A 436 -20.78 -3.78 -9.40
C TYR A 436 -19.91 -4.92 -8.86
N PHE A 437 -20.47 -5.81 -8.04
CA PHE A 437 -19.75 -6.85 -7.31
C PHE A 437 -20.30 -8.27 -7.56
N GLY A 438 -21.38 -8.41 -8.36
CA GLY A 438 -21.91 -9.71 -8.74
C GLY A 438 -20.88 -10.48 -9.58
N GLU A 439 -20.81 -11.79 -9.41
CA GLU A 439 -20.05 -12.67 -10.32
C GLU A 439 -20.75 -12.59 -11.70
N GLU A 440 -20.01 -12.31 -12.76
CA GLU A 440 -20.51 -12.53 -14.11
C GLU A 440 -20.84 -14.04 -14.21
N GLU A 441 -22.13 -14.39 -14.47
CA GLU A 441 -22.48 -15.74 -14.82
C GLU A 441 -21.67 -16.08 -16.08
N VAL A 442 -20.61 -16.86 -15.91
CA VAL A 442 -19.90 -17.46 -17.03
C VAL A 442 -20.96 -18.28 -17.75
N ALA A 443 -21.42 -17.78 -18.89
CA ALA A 443 -22.33 -18.52 -19.76
C ALA A 443 -21.66 -19.88 -20.02
N GLU A 444 -22.19 -20.94 -19.42
CA GLU A 444 -21.79 -22.30 -19.75
C GLU A 444 -21.96 -22.43 -21.27
N ASP A 445 -20.84 -22.44 -21.97
CA ASP A 445 -20.78 -22.69 -23.40
C ASP A 445 -21.39 -24.07 -23.62
N SER A 446 -22.65 -24.08 -24.01
CA SER A 446 -23.39 -25.24 -24.43
C SER A 446 -22.78 -25.77 -25.73
N ASN A 447 -21.64 -26.43 -25.61
CA ASN A 447 -20.96 -27.12 -26.69
C ASN A 447 -20.88 -28.60 -26.43
N ASP A 448 -22.03 -29.20 -26.07
CA ASP A 448 -22.19 -30.67 -25.95
C ASP A 448 -23.31 -31.16 -26.86
N GLU A 449 -23.19 -30.85 -28.16
CA GLU A 449 -23.94 -31.51 -29.22
C GLU A 449 -23.10 -31.57 -30.50
N ALA A 450 -22.18 -32.54 -30.59
CA ALA A 450 -21.76 -33.15 -31.86
C ALA A 450 -20.71 -34.26 -31.63
N ALA A 451 -21.09 -35.36 -31.03
CA ALA A 451 -20.30 -36.62 -31.13
C ALA A 451 -21.22 -37.84 -31.00
N ASP A 452 -22.21 -37.94 -31.88
CA ASP A 452 -22.86 -39.21 -32.13
C ASP A 452 -23.43 -39.22 -33.55
N GLN A 453 -22.56 -39.47 -34.51
CA GLN A 453 -22.88 -40.02 -35.88
C GLN A 453 -21.59 -40.13 -36.68
N GLU A 454 -20.92 -41.29 -36.62
CA GLU A 454 -20.47 -42.21 -37.65
C GLU A 454 -19.44 -43.20 -37.09
#